data_9b78a2c9afc7b47d460164842460ec7f
#
_entry.id   9b78a2c9afc7b47d460164842460ec7f
#
_cell.length_a   1.000
_cell.length_b   1.000
_cell.length_c   1.000
_cell.angle_alpha   90.00
_cell.angle_beta   90.00
_cell.angle_gamma   90.00
#
_symmetry.space_group_name_H-M   'P 1'
#
loop_
_entity.id
_entity.type
_entity.pdbx_description
1 polymer ?
#
loop_
_entity_poly.entity_id
_entity_poly.type
_entity_poly.pdbx_seq_one_letter_code
_entity_poly.pdbx_strand_id
1 'polypeptide(L)'
;MPTAHKQPAKRSEEASSADSDQWRHVGTVVGNAGIAEYTFILQQFQAKVGDIVAVRMEVPSGDHTGRHEIYVWARITDISRFNPFFPYEAAQEIAGEGISLEDTVLSGTRDQLEAKALILGSTSGTDVRSLFPLTYPVKPATRVYYPPPEAVRQLLVGGRDSEQQIQVGSLIAREDVEVTLAAPKLVARHMAILAMTGGGKTVAARRMIRELIGHGYPLLILDPHGDYIGLWKCREALAAEAPGTKIRLFFPELLVQKNGEDLISKLIGQMTSGITEPQAEYLRGLYERQAARDGESALDYIGRLITQINRDFSAGQPPRNAPAGNWRPTVGAMLRSLKIVQEKLSRMKRTSEQMRASPKLRDLNFEALPNPFARADEVVRPNQVSILYLGGYDHITQCSIAAITLETLFEKRADLSGRIPPFLTVLEEAHTFIPSAREGTEDAVSLPVIRRMITEGRKFGTGLILISQRPSRLDETIISQCNSFLILRLVNPRDQTFVRSIMENLTESDARLIPGFGPGQGIISGQVVRFPLPVRVLMDEDLLNAEIGDENFFDQVSGWKPDKAAGARAANQDAADKVDAIAGRRGVRGRRRKGR
;
A
#
# COMPACT_ATOMS: atom_id res chain seq x y z
N MET A 1 18.67 -31.72 -61.94
CA MET A 1 19.23 -32.11 -60.64
C MET A 1 19.20 -30.90 -59.75
N PRO A 2 18.28 -30.83 -58.75
CA PRO A 2 18.26 -29.73 -57.80
C PRO A 2 18.98 -30.15 -56.52
N THR A 3 19.85 -29.28 -56.05
CA THR A 3 20.64 -29.39 -54.85
C THR A 3 19.78 -29.14 -53.62
N ALA A 4 19.87 -30.06 -52.68
CA ALA A 4 19.17 -30.08 -51.41
C ALA A 4 19.68 -28.97 -50.48
N HIS A 5 18.81 -28.08 -50.03
CA HIS A 5 19.02 -27.21 -48.88
C HIS A 5 18.87 -28.04 -47.59
N LYS A 6 19.97 -28.21 -46.89
CA LYS A 6 19.99 -28.70 -45.52
C LYS A 6 19.48 -27.60 -44.57
N GLN A 7 18.41 -27.89 -43.83
CA GLN A 7 18.01 -27.12 -42.64
C GLN A 7 19.07 -27.22 -41.55
N PRO A 8 19.46 -26.15 -40.86
CA PRO A 8 20.22 -26.26 -39.63
C PRO A 8 19.30 -26.43 -38.42
N ALA A 9 19.34 -27.62 -37.89
CA ALA A 9 19.57 -27.98 -36.49
C ALA A 9 18.75 -27.37 -35.38
N LYS A 10 17.83 -28.19 -34.90
CA LYS A 10 17.39 -28.28 -33.49
C LYS A 10 18.56 -28.77 -32.60
N ARG A 11 19.52 -27.92 -32.31
CA ARG A 11 20.64 -28.21 -31.37
C ARG A 11 20.86 -27.14 -30.33
N SER A 12 20.07 -26.07 -30.29
CA SER A 12 20.28 -24.94 -29.38
C SER A 12 19.34 -24.91 -28.17
N GLU A 13 18.30 -25.77 -28.08
CA GLU A 13 17.38 -25.77 -26.94
C GLU A 13 17.72 -26.81 -25.86
N GLU A 14 18.41 -27.91 -26.19
CA GLU A 14 18.82 -28.91 -25.19
C GLU A 14 20.15 -28.56 -24.46
N ALA A 15 20.96 -27.64 -24.97
CA ALA A 15 22.17 -27.17 -24.30
C ALA A 15 21.89 -26.10 -23.20
N SER A 16 20.69 -25.51 -23.18
CA SER A 16 20.33 -24.44 -22.22
C SER A 16 19.84 -24.98 -20.88
N SER A 17 19.31 -26.18 -20.81
CA SER A 17 18.74 -26.71 -19.56
C SER A 17 19.75 -27.46 -18.66
N ALA A 18 20.85 -27.98 -19.22
CA ALA A 18 21.87 -28.70 -18.45
C ALA A 18 22.91 -27.78 -17.78
N ASP A 19 23.03 -26.51 -18.22
CA ASP A 19 24.00 -25.53 -17.70
C ASP A 19 23.42 -24.68 -16.56
N SER A 20 22.12 -24.74 -16.34
CA SER A 20 21.41 -23.95 -15.31
C SER A 20 21.60 -24.46 -13.88
N ASP A 21 21.99 -25.71 -13.69
CA ASP A 21 22.09 -26.35 -12.37
C ASP A 21 23.50 -26.35 -11.75
N GLN A 22 24.49 -25.79 -12.44
CA GLN A 22 25.89 -25.80 -11.97
C GLN A 22 26.32 -24.46 -11.35
N TRP A 23 27.08 -24.55 -10.25
CA TRP A 23 27.78 -23.43 -9.63
C TRP A 23 28.90 -22.93 -10.55
N ARG A 24 28.69 -21.79 -11.21
CA ARG A 24 29.64 -21.23 -12.18
C ARG A 24 30.65 -20.34 -11.48
N HIS A 25 31.95 -20.57 -11.69
CA HIS A 25 33.01 -19.68 -11.21
C HIS A 25 32.97 -18.34 -11.98
N VAL A 26 32.82 -17.22 -11.26
CA VAL A 26 32.67 -15.88 -11.87
C VAL A 26 33.73 -14.89 -11.42
N GLY A 27 34.57 -15.24 -10.47
CA GLY A 27 35.64 -14.33 -10.02
C GLY A 27 36.43 -14.84 -8.84
N THR A 28 37.35 -14.01 -8.37
CA THR A 28 38.24 -14.34 -7.25
C THR A 28 38.34 -13.15 -6.30
N VAL A 29 38.21 -13.40 -5.00
CA VAL A 29 38.31 -12.39 -3.95
C VAL A 29 39.70 -11.78 -3.92
N VAL A 30 39.78 -10.44 -3.85
CA VAL A 30 41.01 -9.68 -3.84
C VAL A 30 41.01 -8.63 -2.73
N GLY A 31 42.18 -8.14 -2.38
CA GLY A 31 42.34 -7.06 -1.41
C GLY A 31 41.89 -7.44 -0.01
N ASN A 32 41.36 -6.46 0.71
CA ASN A 32 40.83 -6.64 2.05
C ASN A 32 39.39 -7.13 2.00
N ALA A 33 39.12 -8.25 2.65
CA ALA A 33 37.77 -8.79 2.81
C ALA A 33 37.36 -8.69 4.28
N GLY A 34 36.19 -8.09 4.53
CA GLY A 34 35.58 -7.96 5.86
C GLY A 34 34.52 -9.02 6.14
N ILE A 35 33.81 -8.84 7.25
CA ILE A 35 32.63 -9.65 7.60
C ILE A 35 31.32 -9.05 7.03
N ALA A 36 31.34 -7.79 6.57
CA ALA A 36 30.19 -7.11 5.99
C ALA A 36 30.26 -7.06 4.46
N GLU A 37 31.46 -6.94 3.90
CA GLU A 37 31.67 -6.82 2.45
C GLU A 37 33.04 -7.39 2.04
N TYR A 38 33.16 -7.72 0.76
CA TYR A 38 34.41 -8.07 0.11
C TYR A 38 34.41 -7.59 -1.33
N THR A 39 35.65 -7.48 -1.87
CA THR A 39 35.88 -7.13 -3.28
C THR A 39 36.43 -8.33 -4.03
N PHE A 40 36.03 -8.51 -5.29
CA PHE A 40 36.55 -9.57 -6.13
C PHE A 40 36.74 -9.09 -7.58
N ILE A 41 37.70 -9.68 -8.24
CA ILE A 41 37.88 -9.48 -9.71
C ILE A 41 36.86 -10.36 -10.39
N LEU A 42 35.94 -9.73 -11.12
CA LEU A 42 34.88 -10.36 -11.89
C LEU A 42 35.41 -10.76 -13.29
N GLN A 43 35.11 -11.97 -13.69
CA GLN A 43 35.31 -12.37 -15.09
C GLN A 43 34.32 -11.62 -16.00
N GLN A 44 34.76 -11.22 -17.18
CA GLN A 44 33.98 -10.33 -18.05
C GLN A 44 32.53 -10.80 -18.25
N PHE A 45 31.59 -9.90 -17.97
CA PHE A 45 30.15 -10.04 -18.22
C PHE A 45 29.44 -11.28 -17.62
N GLN A 46 30.04 -11.92 -16.64
CA GLN A 46 29.46 -13.14 -16.04
C GLN A 46 28.51 -12.89 -14.87
N ALA A 47 28.49 -11.68 -14.34
CA ALA A 47 27.55 -11.23 -13.32
C ALA A 47 27.33 -9.72 -13.43
N LYS A 48 26.26 -9.22 -12.83
CA LYS A 48 25.85 -7.80 -12.86
C LYS A 48 25.46 -7.31 -11.47
N VAL A 49 25.35 -6.00 -11.31
CA VAL A 49 24.89 -5.38 -10.07
C VAL A 49 23.50 -5.92 -9.69
N GLY A 50 23.34 -6.30 -8.42
CA GLY A 50 22.13 -6.93 -7.89
C GLY A 50 22.17 -8.45 -7.88
N ASP A 51 23.09 -9.10 -8.61
CA ASP A 51 23.25 -10.55 -8.56
C ASP A 51 23.68 -11.04 -7.19
N ILE A 52 23.18 -12.23 -6.82
CA ILE A 52 23.61 -12.95 -5.64
C ILE A 52 24.71 -13.93 -6.03
N VAL A 53 25.83 -13.85 -5.32
CA VAL A 53 27.00 -14.71 -5.48
C VAL A 53 27.31 -15.42 -4.17
N ALA A 54 28.10 -16.46 -4.23
CA ALA A 54 28.52 -17.19 -3.04
C ALA A 54 30.01 -17.53 -3.06
N VAL A 55 30.60 -17.58 -1.87
CA VAL A 55 31.96 -18.04 -1.64
C VAL A 55 31.91 -19.26 -0.73
N ARG A 56 32.63 -20.30 -1.10
CA ARG A 56 32.79 -21.52 -0.31
C ARG A 56 34.05 -21.43 0.53
N MET A 57 33.95 -21.60 1.84
CA MET A 57 35.09 -21.58 2.75
C MET A 57 34.94 -22.54 3.93
N GLU A 58 36.05 -22.95 4.50
CA GLU A 58 36.10 -23.74 5.71
C GLU A 58 36.37 -22.86 6.95
N VAL A 59 35.59 -23.04 7.99
CA VAL A 59 35.76 -22.34 9.27
C VAL A 59 35.97 -23.34 10.41
N PRO A 60 36.63 -22.95 11.49
CA PRO A 60 36.77 -23.81 12.68
C PRO A 60 35.39 -24.20 13.22
N SER A 61 35.25 -25.45 13.66
CA SER A 61 34.09 -25.90 14.42
C SER A 61 34.11 -25.29 15.83
N GLY A 62 32.93 -25.06 16.41
CA GLY A 62 32.84 -24.42 17.75
C GLY A 62 33.56 -25.17 18.89
N ASP A 63 33.85 -26.45 18.70
CA ASP A 63 34.61 -27.29 19.61
C ASP A 63 36.15 -27.27 19.37
N HIS A 64 36.60 -26.48 18.38
CA HIS A 64 37.98 -26.37 17.91
C HIS A 64 38.63 -27.69 17.43
N THR A 65 37.89 -28.79 17.33
CA THR A 65 38.41 -30.11 16.96
C THR A 65 38.32 -30.40 15.46
N GLY A 66 37.63 -29.59 14.69
CA GLY A 66 37.42 -29.78 13.27
C GLY A 66 37.20 -28.49 12.50
N ARG A 67 37.03 -28.65 11.18
CA ARG A 67 36.59 -27.58 10.28
C ARG A 67 35.28 -28.02 9.62
N HIS A 68 34.37 -27.09 9.41
CA HIS A 68 33.15 -27.31 8.64
C HIS A 68 33.08 -26.32 7.51
N GLU A 69 32.44 -26.76 6.44
CA GLU A 69 32.27 -25.96 5.25
C GLU A 69 31.04 -25.04 5.38
N ILE A 70 31.23 -23.78 5.01
CA ILE A 70 30.17 -22.80 4.92
C ILE A 70 30.12 -22.17 3.54
N TYR A 71 28.92 -21.74 3.15
CA TYR A 71 28.71 -20.86 2.00
C TYR A 71 28.43 -19.44 2.49
N VAL A 72 29.23 -18.48 2.06
CA VAL A 72 29.06 -17.05 2.33
C VAL A 72 28.31 -16.46 1.15
N TRP A 73 27.09 -16.05 1.40
CA TRP A 73 26.22 -15.43 0.40
C TRP A 73 26.41 -13.93 0.40
N ALA A 74 26.52 -13.34 -0.78
CA ALA A 74 26.67 -11.89 -0.94
C ALA A 74 25.92 -11.39 -2.16
N ARG A 75 25.53 -10.12 -2.15
CA ARG A 75 24.91 -9.43 -3.27
C ARG A 75 25.88 -8.41 -3.84
N ILE A 76 26.07 -8.41 -5.16
CA ILE A 76 26.89 -7.42 -5.86
C ILE A 76 26.21 -6.05 -5.77
N THR A 77 26.89 -5.08 -5.17
CA THR A 77 26.37 -3.72 -4.96
C THR A 77 26.94 -2.71 -5.93
N ASP A 78 28.13 -2.97 -6.45
CA ASP A 78 28.81 -2.08 -7.39
C ASP A 78 29.76 -2.89 -8.28
N ILE A 79 29.96 -2.43 -9.50
CA ILE A 79 30.96 -2.96 -10.43
C ILE A 79 31.68 -1.77 -11.07
N SER A 80 32.98 -1.69 -10.89
CA SER A 80 33.83 -0.71 -11.50
C SER A 80 34.80 -1.38 -12.48
N ARG A 81 35.11 -0.68 -13.55
CA ARG A 81 36.14 -1.09 -14.51
C ARG A 81 37.36 -0.21 -14.30
N PHE A 82 38.48 -0.81 -14.15
CA PHE A 82 39.74 -0.07 -14.07
C PHE A 82 40.84 -0.78 -14.81
N ASN A 83 41.81 -0.01 -15.29
CA ASN A 83 43.01 -0.53 -15.91
C ASN A 83 44.23 -0.02 -15.12
N PRO A 84 44.94 -0.89 -14.40
CA PRO A 84 46.08 -0.47 -13.57
C PRO A 84 47.25 0.11 -14.37
N PHE A 85 47.32 -0.12 -15.70
CA PHE A 85 48.34 0.40 -16.59
C PHE A 85 47.92 1.66 -17.35
N PHE A 86 46.66 2.12 -17.13
CA PHE A 86 46.11 3.32 -17.73
C PHE A 86 45.44 4.19 -16.65
N PRO A 87 46.24 4.67 -15.67
CA PRO A 87 45.71 5.54 -14.63
C PRO A 87 45.37 6.93 -15.19
N TYR A 88 44.61 7.72 -14.40
CA TYR A 88 44.15 9.05 -14.83
C TYR A 88 45.30 9.99 -15.28
N GLU A 89 46.44 9.92 -14.59
CA GLU A 89 47.63 10.71 -14.89
C GLU A 89 48.20 10.36 -16.29
N ALA A 90 48.31 9.08 -16.61
CA ALA A 90 48.78 8.64 -17.93
C ALA A 90 47.77 9.04 -19.03
N ALA A 91 46.49 8.99 -18.76
CA ALA A 91 45.45 9.44 -19.68
C ALA A 91 45.54 10.96 -19.96
N GLN A 92 45.86 11.77 -18.95
CA GLN A 92 46.08 13.22 -19.14
C GLN A 92 47.31 13.54 -19.98
N GLU A 93 48.41 12.85 -19.77
CA GLU A 93 49.65 13.04 -20.58
C GLU A 93 49.39 12.73 -22.06
N ILE A 94 48.81 11.57 -22.37
CA ILE A 94 48.50 11.13 -23.73
C ILE A 94 47.51 12.09 -24.41
N ALA A 95 46.46 12.52 -23.67
CA ALA A 95 45.49 13.48 -24.20
C ALA A 95 46.12 14.85 -24.49
N GLY A 96 47.11 15.27 -23.68
CA GLY A 96 47.90 16.50 -23.90
C GLY A 96 48.75 16.47 -25.17
N GLU A 97 49.15 15.29 -25.63
CA GLU A 97 49.87 15.09 -26.87
C GLU A 97 48.98 14.97 -28.13
N GLY A 98 47.63 15.08 -27.96
CA GLY A 98 46.66 15.02 -29.04
C GLY A 98 46.45 13.60 -29.62
N ILE A 99 46.88 12.56 -28.91
CA ILE A 99 46.70 11.16 -29.29
C ILE A 99 45.33 10.70 -28.83
N SER A 100 44.61 9.97 -29.70
CA SER A 100 43.34 9.33 -29.30
C SER A 100 43.59 8.30 -28.22
N LEU A 101 42.91 8.46 -27.08
CA LEU A 101 43.01 7.54 -25.93
C LEU A 101 42.57 6.11 -26.30
N GLU A 102 41.64 5.96 -27.24
CA GLU A 102 41.14 4.67 -27.72
C GLU A 102 42.16 3.87 -28.52
N ASP A 103 43.07 4.57 -29.22
CA ASP A 103 44.06 3.95 -30.10
C ASP A 103 45.33 3.51 -29.37
N THR A 104 45.43 3.75 -28.07
CA THR A 104 46.61 3.35 -27.31
C THR A 104 46.57 1.86 -26.94
N VAL A 105 47.70 1.17 -27.09
CA VAL A 105 47.84 -0.26 -26.71
C VAL A 105 47.51 -0.49 -25.24
N LEU A 106 47.66 0.51 -24.40
CA LEU A 106 47.37 0.44 -22.96
C LEU A 106 45.86 0.48 -22.65
N SER A 107 45.04 1.11 -23.51
CA SER A 107 43.62 1.30 -23.28
C SER A 107 42.81 0.00 -23.33
N GLY A 108 43.22 -0.98 -24.13
CA GLY A 108 42.49 -2.24 -24.33
C GLY A 108 43.12 -3.46 -23.66
N THR A 109 44.35 -3.34 -23.13
CA THR A 109 45.05 -4.47 -22.50
C THR A 109 44.89 -4.42 -20.99
N ARG A 110 44.43 -5.54 -20.38
CA ARG A 110 44.33 -5.74 -18.92
C ARG A 110 43.25 -4.94 -18.20
N ASP A 111 42.16 -4.59 -18.87
CA ASP A 111 40.95 -4.12 -18.21
C ASP A 111 40.45 -5.15 -17.21
N GLN A 112 40.21 -4.71 -15.99
CA GLN A 112 39.69 -5.52 -14.90
C GLN A 112 38.34 -4.98 -14.46
N LEU A 113 37.40 -5.89 -14.19
CA LEU A 113 36.15 -5.59 -13.55
C LEU A 113 36.29 -5.93 -12.07
N GLU A 114 36.19 -4.91 -11.23
CA GLU A 114 36.20 -5.04 -9.79
C GLU A 114 34.77 -4.93 -9.27
N ALA A 115 34.29 -5.98 -8.61
CA ALA A 115 32.95 -6.03 -8.04
C ALA A 115 33.00 -5.97 -6.52
N LYS A 116 32.16 -5.11 -5.92
CA LYS A 116 31.92 -5.07 -4.48
C LYS A 116 30.69 -5.90 -4.16
N ALA A 117 30.80 -6.76 -3.14
CA ALA A 117 29.75 -7.65 -2.72
C ALA A 117 29.44 -7.45 -1.24
N LEU A 118 28.18 -7.08 -0.94
CA LEU A 118 27.64 -6.98 0.41
C LEU A 118 27.27 -8.38 0.92
N ILE A 119 27.82 -8.78 2.04
CA ILE A 119 27.56 -10.09 2.65
C ILE A 119 26.15 -10.12 3.23
N LEU A 120 25.35 -11.10 2.81
CA LEU A 120 24.00 -11.35 3.29
C LEU A 120 23.99 -12.27 4.51
N GLY A 121 25.01 -13.12 4.63
CA GLY A 121 25.18 -14.08 5.69
C GLY A 121 25.87 -15.36 5.22
N SER A 122 25.94 -16.36 6.12
CA SER A 122 26.52 -17.66 5.83
C SER A 122 25.56 -18.80 6.15
N THR A 123 25.68 -19.91 5.41
CA THR A 123 24.92 -21.14 5.63
C THR A 123 25.87 -22.30 5.88
N SER A 124 25.45 -23.29 6.67
CA SER A 124 26.21 -24.52 6.89
C SER A 124 26.00 -25.46 5.69
N GLY A 125 27.05 -25.69 4.91
CA GLY A 125 26.93 -26.45 3.68
C GLY A 125 25.86 -25.86 2.74
N THR A 126 25.13 -26.72 2.06
CA THR A 126 24.03 -26.37 1.14
C THR A 126 22.68 -26.12 1.83
N ASP A 127 22.59 -26.28 3.16
CA ASP A 127 21.34 -26.00 3.88
C ASP A 127 21.13 -24.50 4.06
N VAL A 128 20.35 -23.92 3.17
CA VAL A 128 20.02 -22.49 3.13
C VAL A 128 18.86 -22.09 4.05
N ARG A 129 18.28 -23.02 4.81
CA ARG A 129 17.14 -22.71 5.72
C ARG A 129 17.52 -21.72 6.80
N SER A 130 18.73 -21.81 7.33
CA SER A 130 19.23 -20.89 8.34
C SER A 130 20.38 -20.06 7.79
N LEU A 131 20.24 -18.73 7.84
CA LEU A 131 21.25 -17.76 7.47
C LEU A 131 21.82 -17.12 8.74
N PHE A 132 23.11 -17.28 8.95
CA PHE A 132 23.83 -16.78 10.14
C PHE A 132 24.71 -15.59 9.76
N PRO A 133 24.93 -14.63 10.68
CA PRO A 133 25.95 -13.61 10.48
C PRO A 133 27.32 -14.24 10.26
N LEU A 134 28.10 -13.66 9.36
CA LEU A 134 29.47 -14.12 9.14
C LEU A 134 30.38 -13.73 10.31
N THR A 135 31.09 -14.70 10.87
CA THR A 135 31.98 -14.47 12.01
C THR A 135 33.47 -14.39 11.63
N TYR A 136 33.84 -14.99 10.50
CA TYR A 136 35.21 -14.95 9.97
C TYR A 136 35.22 -14.32 8.58
N PRO A 137 36.13 -13.37 8.28
CA PRO A 137 36.17 -12.73 6.97
C PRO A 137 36.49 -13.76 5.88
N VAL A 138 36.01 -13.44 4.67
CA VAL A 138 36.31 -14.24 3.49
C VAL A 138 37.81 -14.18 3.19
N LYS A 139 38.42 -15.32 2.91
CA LYS A 139 39.86 -15.39 2.66
C LYS A 139 40.18 -14.85 1.25
N PRO A 140 41.18 -13.95 1.08
CA PRO A 140 41.67 -13.56 -0.24
C PRO A 140 42.07 -14.78 -1.10
N ALA A 141 41.99 -14.63 -2.41
CA ALA A 141 42.20 -15.67 -3.42
C ALA A 141 41.14 -16.81 -3.41
N THR A 142 40.05 -16.68 -2.64
CA THR A 142 38.94 -17.63 -2.70
C THR A 142 38.09 -17.36 -3.95
N ARG A 143 37.59 -18.45 -4.55
CA ARG A 143 36.73 -18.38 -5.74
C ARG A 143 35.34 -17.90 -5.39
N VAL A 144 34.79 -17.02 -6.24
CA VAL A 144 33.41 -16.55 -6.16
C VAL A 144 32.57 -17.29 -7.21
N TYR A 145 31.44 -17.79 -6.81
CA TYR A 145 30.54 -18.59 -7.64
C TYR A 145 29.23 -17.88 -7.87
N TYR A 146 28.67 -18.06 -9.05
CA TYR A 146 27.31 -17.71 -9.42
C TYR A 146 26.43 -18.93 -9.15
N PRO A 147 25.53 -18.88 -8.17
CA PRO A 147 24.72 -20.03 -7.78
C PRO A 147 23.60 -20.30 -8.81
N PRO A 148 23.13 -21.54 -8.95
CA PRO A 148 21.97 -21.84 -9.77
C PRO A 148 20.69 -21.16 -9.25
N PRO A 149 19.66 -20.93 -10.10
CA PRO A 149 18.43 -20.23 -9.72
C PRO A 149 17.75 -20.87 -8.51
N GLU A 150 17.71 -22.18 -8.45
CA GLU A 150 17.08 -22.92 -7.35
C GLU A 150 17.78 -22.68 -6.01
N ALA A 151 19.11 -22.62 -5.96
CA ALA A 151 19.84 -22.32 -4.74
C ALA A 151 19.55 -20.88 -4.23
N VAL A 152 19.42 -19.93 -5.15
CA VAL A 152 19.02 -18.55 -4.79
C VAL A 152 17.58 -18.53 -4.32
N ARG A 153 16.65 -19.22 -5.01
CA ARG A 153 15.24 -19.31 -4.59
C ARG A 153 15.13 -19.87 -3.17
N GLN A 154 15.81 -20.97 -2.88
CA GLN A 154 15.86 -21.56 -1.54
C GLN A 154 16.45 -20.61 -0.50
N LEU A 155 17.49 -19.85 -0.87
CA LEU A 155 18.05 -18.81 0.01
C LEU A 155 17.01 -17.73 0.33
N LEU A 156 16.22 -17.27 -0.64
CA LEU A 156 15.19 -16.25 -0.43
C LEU A 156 14.05 -16.78 0.44
N VAL A 157 13.60 -18.00 0.20
CA VAL A 157 12.51 -18.66 0.94
C VAL A 157 12.95 -19.03 2.36
N GLY A 158 14.14 -19.61 2.51
CA GLY A 158 14.73 -19.89 3.82
C GLY A 158 13.96 -20.90 4.66
N GLY A 159 13.51 -21.99 4.10
CA GLY A 159 12.80 -23.06 4.84
C GLY A 159 11.40 -22.67 5.34
N ARG A 160 10.83 -21.59 4.81
CA ARG A 160 9.42 -21.22 5.04
C ARG A 160 8.51 -22.21 4.31
N ASP A 161 7.34 -22.43 4.89
CA ASP A 161 6.31 -23.24 4.25
C ASP A 161 5.90 -22.60 2.91
N SER A 162 5.95 -23.39 1.83
CA SER A 162 5.60 -22.92 0.49
C SER A 162 4.13 -22.48 0.39
N GLU A 163 3.24 -23.16 1.14
CA GLU A 163 1.81 -22.83 1.17
C GLU A 163 1.50 -21.47 1.83
N GLN A 164 2.45 -20.87 2.53
CA GLN A 164 2.30 -19.59 3.21
C GLN A 164 3.06 -18.46 2.51
N GLN A 165 3.36 -18.62 1.22
CA GLN A 165 4.09 -17.63 0.45
C GLN A 165 3.24 -17.06 -0.68
N ILE A 166 3.45 -15.78 -0.95
CA ILE A 166 2.83 -15.08 -2.09
C ILE A 166 3.92 -14.65 -3.05
N GLN A 167 3.72 -14.88 -4.33
CA GLN A 167 4.63 -14.50 -5.40
C GLN A 167 4.38 -13.04 -5.81
N VAL A 168 5.40 -12.18 -5.67
CA VAL A 168 5.28 -10.77 -6.03
C VAL A 168 5.94 -10.44 -7.35
N GLY A 169 6.99 -11.15 -7.72
CA GLY A 169 7.73 -10.86 -8.95
C GLY A 169 9.00 -11.69 -9.06
N SER A 170 10.05 -11.10 -9.65
CA SER A 170 11.37 -11.70 -9.80
C SER A 170 12.48 -10.72 -9.38
N LEU A 171 13.69 -11.23 -9.19
CA LEU A 171 14.87 -10.37 -8.99
C LEU A 171 15.16 -9.55 -10.27
N ILE A 172 15.48 -8.26 -10.13
CA ILE A 172 15.82 -7.41 -11.29
C ILE A 172 17.05 -7.96 -12.03
N ALA A 173 18.03 -8.43 -11.27
CA ALA A 173 19.26 -8.98 -11.85
C ALA A 173 19.05 -10.39 -12.43
N ARG A 174 18.07 -11.17 -11.90
CA ARG A 174 17.77 -12.55 -12.29
C ARG A 174 16.29 -12.76 -12.46
N GLU A 175 15.79 -12.59 -13.66
CA GLU A 175 14.36 -12.77 -13.97
C GLU A 175 13.89 -14.24 -13.81
N ASP A 176 14.83 -15.20 -13.85
CA ASP A 176 14.64 -16.62 -13.60
C ASP A 176 14.46 -16.97 -12.10
N VAL A 177 14.68 -16.01 -11.20
CA VAL A 177 14.51 -16.20 -9.75
C VAL A 177 13.29 -15.45 -9.27
N GLU A 178 12.27 -16.19 -8.89
CA GLU A 178 11.04 -15.67 -8.30
C GLU A 178 11.28 -15.10 -6.90
N VAL A 179 10.60 -14.00 -6.60
CA VAL A 179 10.59 -13.39 -5.28
C VAL A 179 9.23 -13.60 -4.63
N THR A 180 9.25 -14.30 -3.51
CA THR A 180 8.08 -14.57 -2.70
C THR A 180 8.17 -13.88 -1.35
N LEU A 181 7.01 -13.50 -0.80
CA LEU A 181 6.88 -12.90 0.52
C LEU A 181 6.22 -13.88 1.48
N ALA A 182 6.58 -13.79 2.74
CA ALA A 182 5.91 -14.52 3.79
C ALA A 182 4.52 -13.93 4.07
N ALA A 183 3.45 -14.54 3.57
CA ALA A 183 2.08 -14.08 3.78
C ALA A 183 1.73 -13.88 5.27
N PRO A 184 2.08 -14.76 6.23
CA PRO A 184 1.83 -14.54 7.64
C PRO A 184 2.51 -13.27 8.20
N LYS A 185 3.66 -12.89 7.64
CA LYS A 185 4.35 -11.65 8.04
C LYS A 185 3.68 -10.41 7.44
N LEU A 186 3.15 -10.52 6.22
CA LEU A 186 2.42 -9.45 5.57
C LEU A 186 1.10 -9.16 6.30
N VAL A 187 0.31 -10.19 6.60
CA VAL A 187 -1.03 -10.01 7.18
C VAL A 187 -1.03 -9.73 8.69
N ALA A 188 0.00 -10.18 9.41
CA ALA A 188 0.14 -9.94 10.85
C ALA A 188 0.88 -8.65 11.21
N ARG A 189 1.48 -7.98 10.22
CA ARG A 189 2.30 -6.79 10.39
C ARG A 189 1.96 -5.77 9.32
N HIS A 190 2.57 -4.59 9.41
CA HIS A 190 2.22 -3.48 8.51
C HIS A 190 3.28 -3.35 7.42
N MET A 191 2.82 -3.02 6.22
CA MET A 191 3.67 -2.80 5.05
C MET A 191 3.38 -1.44 4.43
N ALA A 192 4.43 -0.75 3.96
CA ALA A 192 4.29 0.45 3.15
C ALA A 192 4.75 0.20 1.70
N ILE A 193 3.94 0.62 0.73
CA ILE A 193 4.27 0.65 -0.70
C ILE A 193 4.38 2.11 -1.12
N LEU A 194 5.60 2.53 -1.41
CA LEU A 194 5.93 3.92 -1.67
C LEU A 194 6.50 4.09 -3.09
N ALA A 195 5.91 4.96 -3.88
CA ALA A 195 6.36 5.24 -5.25
C ALA A 195 5.83 6.57 -5.76
N MET A 196 6.52 7.17 -6.72
CA MET A 196 5.94 8.28 -7.49
C MET A 196 4.77 7.81 -8.37
N THR A 197 4.01 8.76 -8.90
CA THR A 197 2.97 8.48 -9.90
C THR A 197 3.58 7.76 -11.10
N GLY A 198 2.91 6.70 -11.59
CA GLY A 198 3.42 5.86 -12.69
C GLY A 198 4.55 4.90 -12.27
N GLY A 199 4.95 4.84 -11.00
CA GLY A 199 5.98 3.93 -10.50
C GLY A 199 5.54 2.47 -10.32
N GLY A 200 4.23 2.16 -10.49
CA GLY A 200 3.70 0.79 -10.37
C GLY A 200 3.10 0.43 -9.01
N LYS A 201 2.78 1.42 -8.14
CA LYS A 201 2.18 1.18 -6.80
C LYS A 201 0.96 0.28 -6.86
N THR A 202 -0.02 0.68 -7.66
CA THR A 202 -1.31 -0.01 -7.77
C THR A 202 -1.16 -1.40 -8.36
N VAL A 203 -0.24 -1.58 -9.32
CA VAL A 203 0.11 -2.89 -9.89
C VAL A 203 0.68 -3.80 -8.79
N ALA A 204 1.64 -3.30 -8.01
CA ALA A 204 2.24 -4.06 -6.92
C ALA A 204 1.21 -4.44 -5.84
N ALA A 205 0.33 -3.52 -5.46
CA ALA A 205 -0.71 -3.78 -4.49
C ALA A 205 -1.73 -4.82 -5.00
N ARG A 206 -2.18 -4.70 -6.26
CA ARG A 206 -3.11 -5.66 -6.89
C ARG A 206 -2.50 -7.04 -6.99
N ARG A 207 -1.22 -7.15 -7.34
CA ARG A 207 -0.52 -8.43 -7.35
C ARG A 207 -0.54 -9.11 -5.98
N MET A 208 -0.22 -8.37 -4.91
CA MET A 208 -0.28 -8.90 -3.54
C MET A 208 -1.71 -9.26 -3.12
N ILE A 209 -2.69 -8.45 -3.49
CA ILE A 209 -4.12 -8.71 -3.22
C ILE A 209 -4.57 -10.00 -3.92
N ARG A 210 -4.22 -10.20 -5.21
CA ARG A 210 -4.56 -11.42 -5.96
C ARG A 210 -4.02 -12.68 -5.27
N GLU A 211 -2.77 -12.64 -4.85
CA GLU A 211 -2.16 -13.77 -4.13
C GLU A 211 -2.87 -14.04 -2.78
N LEU A 212 -3.21 -12.99 -2.04
CA LEU A 212 -3.96 -13.12 -0.78
C LEU A 212 -5.40 -13.62 -0.98
N ILE A 213 -6.03 -13.29 -2.11
CA ILE A 213 -7.31 -13.87 -2.53
C ILE A 213 -7.15 -15.39 -2.70
N GLY A 214 -6.08 -15.85 -3.33
CA GLY A 214 -5.77 -17.27 -3.47
C GLY A 214 -5.70 -18.02 -2.14
N HIS A 215 -5.29 -17.33 -1.07
CA HIS A 215 -5.26 -17.86 0.30
C HIS A 215 -6.58 -17.64 1.07
N GLY A 216 -7.61 -17.09 0.45
CA GLY A 216 -8.91 -16.82 1.10
C GLY A 216 -8.86 -15.77 2.21
N TYR A 217 -7.82 -14.92 2.25
CA TYR A 217 -7.62 -13.96 3.33
C TYR A 217 -8.59 -12.78 3.21
N PRO A 218 -9.27 -12.36 4.31
CA PRO A 218 -10.20 -11.23 4.29
C PRO A 218 -9.49 -9.91 4.02
N LEU A 219 -9.99 -9.16 3.04
CA LEU A 219 -9.41 -7.87 2.64
C LEU A 219 -10.46 -6.75 2.71
N LEU A 220 -10.06 -5.61 3.25
CA LEU A 220 -10.79 -4.35 3.19
C LEU A 220 -9.92 -3.32 2.46
N ILE A 221 -10.42 -2.74 1.39
CA ILE A 221 -9.71 -1.75 0.58
C ILE A 221 -10.43 -0.42 0.72
N LEU A 222 -9.74 0.62 1.18
CA LEU A 222 -10.22 2.00 1.15
C LEU A 222 -9.67 2.66 -0.12
N ASP A 223 -10.56 2.94 -1.08
CA ASP A 223 -10.23 3.34 -2.44
C ASP A 223 -10.74 4.76 -2.75
N PRO A 224 -9.92 5.81 -2.58
CA PRO A 224 -10.31 7.18 -2.85
C PRO A 224 -10.46 7.53 -4.35
N HIS A 225 -9.89 6.72 -5.25
CA HIS A 225 -9.81 7.04 -6.67
C HIS A 225 -10.49 6.05 -7.62
N GLY A 226 -10.82 4.85 -7.14
CA GLY A 226 -11.40 3.79 -7.96
C GLY A 226 -10.38 2.86 -8.59
N ASP A 227 -9.15 2.88 -8.09
CA ASP A 227 -8.05 2.07 -8.60
C ASP A 227 -8.26 0.57 -8.47
N TYR A 228 -9.15 0.13 -7.57
CA TYR A 228 -9.43 -1.28 -7.30
C TYR A 228 -10.74 -1.81 -7.88
N ILE A 229 -11.49 -0.98 -8.59
CA ILE A 229 -12.73 -1.41 -9.28
C ILE A 229 -12.43 -2.52 -10.32
N GLY A 230 -11.23 -2.51 -10.89
CA GLY A 230 -10.76 -3.57 -11.80
C GLY A 230 -10.84 -4.97 -11.20
N LEU A 231 -10.58 -5.14 -9.90
CA LEU A 231 -10.73 -6.43 -9.20
C LEU A 231 -12.17 -6.94 -9.27
N TRP A 232 -13.16 -6.06 -9.12
CA TRP A 232 -14.56 -6.45 -9.24
C TRP A 232 -14.94 -6.84 -10.67
N LYS A 233 -14.38 -6.18 -11.67
CA LYS A 233 -14.59 -6.52 -13.08
C LYS A 233 -14.04 -7.92 -13.39
N CYS A 234 -12.90 -8.29 -12.80
CA CYS A 234 -12.27 -9.60 -12.94
C CYS A 234 -12.78 -10.65 -11.93
N ARG A 235 -13.85 -10.37 -11.16
CA ARG A 235 -14.34 -11.23 -10.06
C ARG A 235 -14.61 -12.68 -10.47
N GLU A 236 -15.09 -12.89 -11.69
CA GLU A 236 -15.39 -14.24 -12.20
C GLU A 236 -14.13 -15.04 -12.47
N ALA A 237 -13.11 -14.42 -13.06
CA ALA A 237 -11.80 -15.01 -13.26
C ALA A 237 -11.11 -15.31 -11.92
N LEU A 238 -11.12 -14.34 -11.00
CA LEU A 238 -10.56 -14.52 -9.66
C LEU A 238 -11.29 -15.61 -8.85
N ALA A 239 -12.61 -15.72 -8.99
CA ALA A 239 -13.38 -16.78 -8.34
C ALA A 239 -13.14 -18.15 -8.96
N ALA A 240 -12.75 -18.23 -10.25
CA ALA A 240 -12.33 -19.47 -10.89
C ALA A 240 -10.96 -19.94 -10.37
N GLU A 241 -10.02 -19.02 -10.12
CA GLU A 241 -8.71 -19.32 -9.52
C GLU A 241 -8.82 -19.66 -8.02
N ALA A 242 -9.68 -18.96 -7.29
CA ALA A 242 -9.90 -19.14 -5.85
C ALA A 242 -11.40 -19.33 -5.56
N PRO A 243 -11.90 -20.59 -5.59
CA PRO A 243 -13.31 -20.89 -5.40
C PRO A 243 -13.87 -20.38 -4.07
N GLY A 244 -15.03 -19.74 -4.15
CA GLY A 244 -15.68 -19.13 -2.98
C GLY A 244 -15.35 -17.66 -2.75
N THR A 245 -14.42 -17.07 -3.50
CA THR A 245 -14.08 -15.66 -3.43
C THR A 245 -15.25 -14.77 -3.80
N LYS A 246 -15.48 -13.73 -2.98
CA LYS A 246 -16.48 -12.69 -3.20
C LYS A 246 -15.82 -11.34 -3.21
N ILE A 247 -16.03 -10.57 -4.27
CA ILE A 247 -15.56 -9.18 -4.36
C ILE A 247 -16.79 -8.28 -4.32
N ARG A 248 -16.87 -7.42 -3.30
CA ARG A 248 -18.00 -6.52 -3.06
C ARG A 248 -17.55 -5.07 -3.16
N LEU A 249 -18.38 -4.25 -3.80
CA LEU A 249 -18.19 -2.80 -3.92
C LEU A 249 -19.17 -2.08 -3.00
N PHE A 250 -18.68 -1.19 -2.16
CA PHE A 250 -19.49 -0.40 -1.25
C PHE A 250 -19.37 1.10 -1.52
N PHE A 251 -20.52 1.78 -1.51
CA PHE A 251 -20.55 3.21 -1.24
C PHE A 251 -20.68 3.46 0.26
N PRO A 252 -20.19 4.59 0.81
CA PRO A 252 -20.29 4.92 2.23
C PRO A 252 -21.70 5.38 2.65
N GLU A 253 -22.71 4.69 2.17
CA GLU A 253 -24.12 4.89 2.52
C GLU A 253 -24.41 4.10 3.78
N LEU A 254 -24.42 4.80 4.94
CA LEU A 254 -24.54 4.17 6.25
C LEU A 254 -26.01 3.85 6.57
N LEU A 255 -26.30 2.58 6.82
CA LEU A 255 -27.57 2.11 7.31
C LEU A 255 -27.53 1.98 8.84
N VAL A 256 -28.53 2.53 9.50
CA VAL A 256 -28.76 2.30 10.92
C VAL A 256 -29.58 1.03 11.08
N GLN A 257 -29.19 0.17 11.98
CA GLN A 257 -29.93 -1.04 12.32
C GLN A 257 -30.47 -0.95 13.75
N LYS A 258 -31.44 -1.79 14.08
CA LYS A 258 -31.96 -1.90 15.44
C LYS A 258 -30.78 -2.13 16.41
N ASN A 259 -30.70 -1.32 17.44
CA ASN A 259 -29.59 -1.26 18.41
C ASN A 259 -28.24 -0.74 17.81
N GLY A 260 -28.31 0.02 16.75
CA GLY A 260 -27.12 0.63 16.10
C GLY A 260 -26.96 2.12 16.39
N GLU A 261 -27.56 2.61 17.49
CA GLU A 261 -27.53 4.02 17.91
C GLU A 261 -26.10 4.54 18.16
N ASP A 262 -25.18 3.68 18.52
CA ASP A 262 -23.75 4.02 18.68
C ASP A 262 -23.13 4.64 17.40
N LEU A 263 -23.64 4.26 16.22
CA LEU A 263 -23.23 4.87 14.96
C LEU A 263 -23.45 6.39 14.96
N ILE A 264 -24.61 6.85 15.46
CA ILE A 264 -24.93 8.29 15.49
C ILE A 264 -24.00 9.04 16.45
N SER A 265 -23.72 8.46 17.61
CA SER A 265 -22.76 9.03 18.57
C SER A 265 -21.38 9.18 17.97
N LYS A 266 -20.90 8.15 17.25
CA LYS A 266 -19.61 8.21 16.55
C LYS A 266 -19.63 9.17 15.36
N LEU A 267 -20.70 9.23 14.57
CA LEU A 267 -20.85 10.23 13.50
C LEU A 267 -20.76 11.67 14.04
N ILE A 268 -21.43 11.95 15.17
CA ILE A 268 -21.30 13.26 15.82
C ILE A 268 -19.85 13.50 16.25
N GLY A 269 -19.23 12.53 16.92
CA GLY A 269 -17.85 12.63 17.39
C GLY A 269 -16.86 12.89 16.27
N GLN A 270 -17.00 12.22 15.12
CA GLN A 270 -16.09 12.31 13.98
C GLN A 270 -16.37 13.51 13.05
N MET A 271 -17.62 13.95 12.96
CA MET A 271 -18.04 14.99 12.01
C MET A 271 -18.23 16.38 12.62
N THR A 272 -18.13 16.50 13.95
CA THR A 272 -18.27 17.77 14.68
C THR A 272 -17.14 17.93 15.68
N SER A 273 -17.22 18.94 16.56
CA SER A 273 -16.25 19.18 17.65
C SER A 273 -16.35 18.18 18.83
N GLY A 274 -17.03 17.06 18.63
CA GLY A 274 -17.21 16.05 19.66
C GLY A 274 -18.54 16.17 20.42
N ILE A 275 -18.69 15.35 21.45
CA ILE A 275 -19.88 15.25 22.28
C ILE A 275 -19.48 15.36 23.76
N THR A 276 -20.16 16.22 24.52
CA THR A 276 -19.94 16.33 25.97
C THR A 276 -20.79 15.30 26.72
N GLU A 277 -20.40 14.94 27.96
CA GLU A 277 -21.14 13.94 28.75
C GLU A 277 -22.63 14.30 28.91
N PRO A 278 -23.02 15.58 29.23
CA PRO A 278 -24.45 15.92 29.29
C PRO A 278 -25.17 15.78 27.93
N GLN A 279 -24.50 15.99 26.83
CA GLN A 279 -25.05 15.77 25.49
C GLN A 279 -25.20 14.28 25.18
N ALA A 280 -24.25 13.45 25.59
CA ALA A 280 -24.31 12.00 25.43
C ALA A 280 -25.46 11.39 26.25
N GLU A 281 -25.65 11.85 27.47
CA GLU A 281 -26.77 11.42 28.33
C GLU A 281 -28.14 11.79 27.73
N TYR A 282 -28.28 13.01 27.24
CA TYR A 282 -29.48 13.43 26.53
C TYR A 282 -29.73 12.61 25.27
N LEU A 283 -28.68 12.33 24.49
CA LEU A 283 -28.76 11.54 23.26
C LEU A 283 -29.22 10.10 23.57
N ARG A 284 -28.71 9.48 24.63
CA ARG A 284 -29.17 8.16 25.09
C ARG A 284 -30.68 8.16 25.39
N GLY A 285 -31.18 9.15 26.16
CA GLY A 285 -32.58 9.31 26.39
C GLY A 285 -33.43 9.61 25.15
N LEU A 286 -32.82 10.21 24.13
CA LEU A 286 -33.45 10.43 22.84
C LEU A 286 -33.59 9.11 22.07
N TYR A 287 -32.59 8.23 22.11
CA TYR A 287 -32.64 6.90 21.48
C TYR A 287 -33.74 6.02 22.11
N GLU A 288 -33.93 6.04 23.43
CA GLU A 288 -34.99 5.31 24.09
C GLU A 288 -36.40 5.74 23.60
N ARG A 289 -36.56 7.04 23.28
CA ARG A 289 -37.84 7.60 22.80
C ARG A 289 -38.03 7.41 21.29
N GLN A 290 -36.94 7.32 20.54
CA GLN A 290 -36.91 7.24 19.08
C GLN A 290 -35.91 6.15 18.65
N ALA A 291 -36.23 4.89 18.94
CA ALA A 291 -35.38 3.77 18.54
C ALA A 291 -35.18 3.71 17.02
N ALA A 292 -34.00 3.31 16.60
CA ALA A 292 -33.68 3.09 15.21
C ALA A 292 -34.52 1.94 14.62
N ARG A 293 -34.87 2.07 13.34
CA ARG A 293 -35.59 1.03 12.60
C ARG A 293 -34.59 0.19 11.81
N ASP A 294 -34.90 -1.08 11.63
CA ASP A 294 -34.03 -1.95 10.83
C ASP A 294 -34.01 -1.50 9.35
N GLY A 295 -32.81 -1.35 8.77
CA GLY A 295 -32.64 -0.89 7.40
C GLY A 295 -32.88 0.62 7.16
N GLU A 296 -33.13 1.41 8.21
CA GLU A 296 -33.26 2.87 8.10
C GLU A 296 -31.90 3.51 7.79
N SER A 297 -31.86 4.50 6.88
CA SER A 297 -30.63 5.26 6.66
C SER A 297 -30.28 6.13 7.88
N ALA A 298 -28.98 6.33 8.13
CA ALA A 298 -28.53 7.23 9.20
C ALA A 298 -29.09 8.66 9.01
N LEU A 299 -29.24 9.10 7.77
CA LEU A 299 -29.81 10.40 7.40
C LEU A 299 -31.27 10.53 7.86
N ASP A 300 -32.10 9.52 7.56
CA ASP A 300 -33.54 9.54 7.93
C ASP A 300 -33.70 9.44 9.44
N TYR A 301 -32.91 8.60 10.10
CA TYR A 301 -32.91 8.48 11.56
C TYR A 301 -32.55 9.80 12.24
N ILE A 302 -31.48 10.47 11.82
CA ILE A 302 -31.09 11.79 12.34
C ILE A 302 -32.23 12.81 12.09
N GLY A 303 -32.91 12.76 10.95
CA GLY A 303 -34.08 13.60 10.67
C GLY A 303 -35.19 13.42 11.71
N ARG A 304 -35.48 12.16 12.14
CA ARG A 304 -36.44 11.87 13.19
C ARG A 304 -35.98 12.40 14.55
N LEU A 305 -34.69 12.23 14.89
CA LEU A 305 -34.12 12.76 16.14
C LEU A 305 -34.23 14.29 16.19
N ILE A 306 -33.89 14.99 15.12
CA ILE A 306 -34.03 16.45 14.99
C ILE A 306 -35.50 16.88 15.17
N THR A 307 -36.44 16.15 14.55
CA THR A 307 -37.87 16.43 14.67
C THR A 307 -38.34 16.30 16.14
N GLN A 308 -37.85 15.27 16.85
CA GLN A 308 -38.17 15.09 18.25
C GLN A 308 -37.59 16.21 19.12
N ILE A 309 -36.36 16.61 18.91
CA ILE A 309 -35.74 17.72 19.65
C ILE A 309 -36.52 19.03 19.43
N ASN A 310 -36.96 19.32 18.21
CA ASN A 310 -37.75 20.51 17.93
C ASN A 310 -39.14 20.46 18.67
N ARG A 311 -39.74 19.29 18.81
CA ARG A 311 -40.97 19.11 19.62
C ARG A 311 -40.68 19.37 21.09
N ASP A 312 -39.57 18.86 21.63
CA ASP A 312 -39.14 19.08 23.01
C ASP A 312 -38.97 20.59 23.30
N PHE A 313 -38.35 21.31 22.37
CA PHE A 313 -38.21 22.77 22.46
C PHE A 313 -39.56 23.50 22.48
N SER A 314 -40.50 23.07 21.64
CA SER A 314 -41.82 23.68 21.49
C SER A 314 -42.69 23.41 22.71
N ALA A 315 -42.53 22.26 23.38
CA ALA A 315 -43.27 21.89 24.60
C ALA A 315 -42.86 22.74 25.82
N GLY A 316 -41.67 23.36 25.79
CA GLY A 316 -41.19 24.28 26.86
C GLY A 316 -40.80 23.61 28.18
N GLN A 317 -41.00 22.30 28.31
CA GLN A 317 -40.63 21.51 29.49
C GLN A 317 -39.32 20.74 29.23
N PRO A 318 -38.50 20.48 30.26
CA PRO A 318 -37.29 19.70 30.10
C PRO A 318 -37.65 18.28 29.65
N PRO A 319 -37.08 17.80 28.55
CA PRO A 319 -37.28 16.43 28.10
C PRO A 319 -36.67 15.44 29.10
N ARG A 320 -37.15 14.20 29.11
CA ARG A 320 -36.58 13.13 29.92
C ARG A 320 -35.10 12.97 29.62
N ASN A 321 -34.26 12.82 30.63
CA ASN A 321 -32.79 12.78 30.56
C ASN A 321 -32.14 14.11 30.10
N ALA A 322 -32.85 15.22 30.19
CA ALA A 322 -32.21 16.53 30.03
C ALA A 322 -31.38 16.86 31.29
N PRO A 323 -30.25 17.59 31.13
CA PRO A 323 -29.46 18.03 32.28
C PRO A 323 -30.28 18.82 33.27
N ALA A 324 -30.02 18.64 34.57
CA ALA A 324 -30.66 19.39 35.61
C ALA A 324 -30.42 20.90 35.46
N GLY A 325 -31.43 21.75 35.66
CA GLY A 325 -31.33 23.18 35.52
C GLY A 325 -31.60 23.69 34.08
N ASN A 326 -30.75 24.57 33.57
CA ASN A 326 -30.94 25.14 32.24
C ASN A 326 -30.51 24.15 31.11
N TRP A 327 -31.45 23.29 30.71
CA TRP A 327 -31.25 22.25 29.69
C TRP A 327 -31.14 22.78 28.23
N ARG A 328 -31.71 23.95 27.95
CA ARG A 328 -31.82 24.50 26.58
C ARG A 328 -30.50 24.67 25.87
N PRO A 329 -29.40 25.14 26.48
CA PRO A 329 -28.09 25.25 25.81
C PRO A 329 -27.54 23.89 25.36
N THR A 330 -27.63 22.86 26.23
CA THR A 330 -27.11 21.50 25.94
C THR A 330 -27.87 20.84 24.79
N VAL A 331 -29.22 20.87 24.87
CA VAL A 331 -30.10 20.34 23.84
C VAL A 331 -29.96 21.13 22.53
N GLY A 332 -29.78 22.45 22.62
CA GLY A 332 -29.51 23.32 21.47
C GLY A 332 -28.16 23.03 20.80
N ALA A 333 -27.13 22.71 21.59
CA ALA A 333 -25.84 22.27 21.04
C ALA A 333 -25.97 20.92 20.34
N MET A 334 -26.66 19.95 20.93
CA MET A 334 -26.94 18.65 20.30
C MET A 334 -27.71 18.80 18.97
N LEU A 335 -28.71 19.68 18.94
CA LEU A 335 -29.46 19.97 17.71
C LEU A 335 -28.54 20.53 16.61
N ARG A 336 -27.61 21.41 16.97
CA ARG A 336 -26.63 21.94 15.99
C ARG A 336 -25.73 20.83 15.46
N SER A 337 -25.19 19.98 16.35
CA SER A 337 -24.34 18.84 15.94
C SER A 337 -25.08 17.89 15.01
N LEU A 338 -26.31 17.50 15.35
CA LEU A 338 -27.13 16.62 14.49
C LEU A 338 -27.45 17.26 13.13
N LYS A 339 -27.69 18.58 13.07
CA LYS A 339 -27.90 19.29 11.79
C LYS A 339 -26.64 19.31 10.92
N ILE A 340 -25.46 19.49 11.52
CA ILE A 340 -24.18 19.42 10.78
C ILE A 340 -23.98 18.01 10.20
N VAL A 341 -24.21 16.96 11.00
CA VAL A 341 -24.12 15.58 10.53
C VAL A 341 -25.14 15.30 9.43
N GLN A 342 -26.40 15.75 9.61
CA GLN A 342 -27.47 15.61 8.60
C GLN A 342 -27.08 16.26 7.27
N GLU A 343 -26.49 17.45 7.29
CA GLU A 343 -26.06 18.14 6.08
C GLU A 343 -24.93 17.36 5.38
N LYS A 344 -23.93 16.87 6.14
CA LYS A 344 -22.83 16.06 5.59
C LYS A 344 -23.35 14.76 4.97
N LEU A 345 -24.22 14.02 5.67
CA LEU A 345 -24.85 12.80 5.14
C LEU A 345 -25.72 13.06 3.90
N SER A 346 -26.43 14.20 3.86
CA SER A 346 -27.23 14.60 2.69
C SER A 346 -26.35 14.88 1.48
N ARG A 347 -25.17 15.50 1.68
CA ARG A 347 -24.18 15.68 0.62
C ARG A 347 -23.63 14.33 0.15
N MET A 348 -23.25 13.44 1.09
CA MET A 348 -22.78 12.09 0.78
C MET A 348 -23.79 11.33 -0.09
N LYS A 349 -25.09 11.35 0.29
CA LYS A 349 -26.16 10.69 -0.47
C LYS A 349 -26.25 11.26 -1.89
N ARG A 350 -26.27 12.58 -2.06
CA ARG A 350 -26.28 13.22 -3.39
C ARG A 350 -25.08 12.82 -4.23
N THR A 351 -23.88 12.81 -3.63
CA THR A 351 -22.65 12.38 -4.32
C THR A 351 -22.76 10.92 -4.76
N SER A 352 -23.23 10.01 -3.88
CA SER A 352 -23.47 8.60 -4.24
C SER A 352 -24.45 8.44 -5.40
N GLU A 353 -25.57 9.20 -5.38
CA GLU A 353 -26.57 9.17 -6.45
C GLU A 353 -26.02 9.68 -7.79
N GLN A 354 -25.26 10.77 -7.76
CA GLN A 354 -24.58 11.31 -8.94
C GLN A 354 -23.57 10.31 -9.54
N MET A 355 -22.81 9.66 -8.68
CA MET A 355 -21.82 8.65 -9.10
C MET A 355 -22.48 7.42 -9.69
N ARG A 356 -23.54 6.89 -9.05
CA ARG A 356 -24.32 5.76 -9.59
C ARG A 356 -24.92 6.08 -10.97
N ALA A 357 -25.25 7.34 -11.23
CA ALA A 357 -25.73 7.80 -12.53
C ALA A 357 -24.62 8.03 -13.57
N SER A 358 -23.37 8.05 -13.16
CA SER A 358 -22.25 8.30 -14.07
C SER A 358 -22.04 7.14 -15.04
N PRO A 359 -21.68 7.39 -16.31
CA PRO A 359 -21.45 6.35 -17.31
C PRO A 359 -20.41 5.30 -16.89
N LYS A 360 -19.43 5.70 -16.06
CA LYS A 360 -18.34 4.84 -15.59
C LYS A 360 -18.75 3.84 -14.51
N LEU A 361 -19.70 4.22 -13.66
CA LEU A 361 -20.06 3.47 -12.44
C LEU A 361 -21.47 2.87 -12.48
N ARG A 362 -22.34 3.30 -13.40
CA ARG A 362 -23.77 2.89 -13.47
C ARG A 362 -23.96 1.38 -13.64
N ASP A 363 -23.03 0.73 -14.36
CA ASP A 363 -23.09 -0.70 -14.65
C ASP A 363 -22.43 -1.57 -13.58
N LEU A 364 -21.91 -0.94 -12.53
CA LEU A 364 -21.27 -1.62 -11.40
C LEU A 364 -22.30 -1.83 -10.28
N ASN A 365 -22.28 -3.01 -9.68
CA ASN A 365 -23.17 -3.34 -8.56
C ASN A 365 -22.59 -2.83 -7.23
N PHE A 366 -22.83 -1.56 -6.93
CA PHE A 366 -22.49 -0.98 -5.63
C PHE A 366 -23.58 -1.24 -4.59
N GLU A 367 -23.15 -1.72 -3.46
CA GLU A 367 -23.97 -1.93 -2.28
C GLU A 367 -23.82 -0.77 -1.28
N ALA A 368 -24.83 -0.55 -0.43
CA ALA A 368 -24.66 0.31 0.75
C ALA A 368 -23.70 -0.37 1.73
N LEU A 369 -22.81 0.41 2.37
CA LEU A 369 -21.92 -0.13 3.40
C LEU A 369 -22.75 -0.64 4.59
N PRO A 370 -22.69 -1.94 4.93
CA PRO A 370 -23.35 -2.45 6.12
C PRO A 370 -22.88 -1.69 7.36
N ASN A 371 -23.80 -1.46 8.29
CA ASN A 371 -23.42 -0.84 9.56
C ASN A 371 -22.39 -1.72 10.29
N PRO A 372 -21.13 -1.29 10.43
CA PRO A 372 -20.07 -2.14 10.99
C PRO A 372 -20.32 -2.47 12.48
N PHE A 373 -21.12 -1.70 13.19
CA PHE A 373 -21.48 -2.00 14.60
C PHE A 373 -22.35 -3.25 14.74
N ALA A 374 -23.28 -3.45 13.82
CA ALA A 374 -24.21 -4.57 13.88
C ALA A 374 -23.79 -5.74 12.98
N ARG A 375 -23.21 -5.45 11.82
CA ARG A 375 -22.93 -6.44 10.75
C ARG A 375 -21.48 -6.37 10.24
N ALA A 376 -20.52 -6.29 11.17
CA ALA A 376 -19.09 -6.28 10.85
C ALA A 376 -18.68 -7.49 10.01
N ASP A 377 -19.32 -8.64 10.22
CA ASP A 377 -19.10 -9.89 9.48
C ASP A 377 -19.53 -9.81 8.00
N GLU A 378 -20.31 -8.81 7.60
CA GLU A 378 -20.63 -8.57 6.19
C GLU A 378 -19.59 -7.69 5.50
N VAL A 379 -18.83 -6.92 6.28
CA VAL A 379 -17.73 -6.11 5.76
C VAL A 379 -16.45 -6.94 5.69
N VAL A 380 -16.19 -7.79 6.68
CA VAL A 380 -14.98 -8.61 6.78
C VAL A 380 -15.35 -10.08 6.99
N ARG A 381 -15.04 -10.91 6.00
CA ARG A 381 -15.36 -12.35 5.97
C ARG A 381 -14.26 -13.14 5.25
N PRO A 382 -13.96 -14.38 5.61
CA PRO A 382 -13.08 -15.24 4.82
C PRO A 382 -13.54 -15.33 3.36
N ASN A 383 -12.59 -15.40 2.43
CA ASN A 383 -12.81 -15.39 0.99
C ASN A 383 -13.57 -14.12 0.48
N GLN A 384 -13.45 -12.98 1.18
CA GLN A 384 -14.10 -11.74 0.76
C GLN A 384 -13.09 -10.59 0.63
N VAL A 385 -13.20 -9.87 -0.49
CA VAL A 385 -12.60 -8.57 -0.72
C VAL A 385 -13.69 -7.52 -0.71
N SER A 386 -13.61 -6.62 0.25
CA SER A 386 -14.53 -5.49 0.39
C SER A 386 -13.85 -4.21 -0.06
N ILE A 387 -14.34 -3.60 -1.13
CA ILE A 387 -13.81 -2.35 -1.67
C ILE A 387 -14.78 -1.23 -1.26
N LEU A 388 -14.33 -0.35 -0.40
CA LEU A 388 -15.05 0.85 0.01
C LEU A 388 -14.59 2.01 -0.88
N TYR A 389 -15.43 2.35 -1.86
CA TYR A 389 -15.16 3.41 -2.81
C TYR A 389 -15.44 4.77 -2.18
N LEU A 390 -14.42 5.60 -2.10
CA LEU A 390 -14.45 6.92 -1.47
C LEU A 390 -14.24 8.07 -2.48
N GLY A 391 -14.20 7.77 -3.78
CA GLY A 391 -14.03 8.76 -4.84
C GLY A 391 -15.17 9.79 -4.85
N GLY A 392 -14.83 11.06 -5.14
CA GLY A 392 -15.77 12.18 -5.21
C GLY A 392 -16.27 12.74 -3.88
N TYR A 393 -15.94 12.12 -2.75
CA TYR A 393 -16.21 12.70 -1.44
C TYR A 393 -15.08 13.64 -1.01
N ASP A 394 -15.44 14.67 -0.23
CA ASP A 394 -14.43 15.55 0.34
C ASP A 394 -13.54 14.82 1.37
N HIS A 395 -12.35 15.37 1.61
CA HIS A 395 -11.34 14.80 2.50
C HIS A 395 -11.88 14.47 3.90
N ILE A 396 -12.64 15.37 4.51
CA ILE A 396 -13.19 15.19 5.85
C ILE A 396 -14.15 13.98 5.87
N THR A 397 -14.99 13.86 4.84
CA THR A 397 -15.92 12.73 4.69
C THR A 397 -15.16 11.42 4.52
N GLN A 398 -14.14 11.39 3.66
CA GLN A 398 -13.30 10.19 3.46
C GLN A 398 -12.65 9.74 4.78
N CYS A 399 -12.03 10.66 5.52
CA CYS A 399 -11.42 10.38 6.82
C CYS A 399 -12.44 9.93 7.88
N SER A 400 -13.62 10.55 7.93
CA SER A 400 -14.66 10.19 8.90
C SER A 400 -15.21 8.77 8.67
N ILE A 401 -15.48 8.41 7.41
CA ILE A 401 -15.94 7.07 7.05
C ILE A 401 -14.85 6.02 7.31
N ALA A 402 -13.62 6.32 6.95
CA ALA A 402 -12.47 5.46 7.26
C ALA A 402 -12.33 5.24 8.77
N ALA A 403 -12.38 6.32 9.57
CA ALA A 403 -12.28 6.25 11.02
C ALA A 403 -13.38 5.38 11.63
N ILE A 404 -14.66 5.63 11.30
CA ILE A 404 -15.80 4.88 11.82
C ILE A 404 -15.69 3.40 11.46
N THR A 405 -15.38 3.11 10.19
CA THR A 405 -15.30 1.73 9.70
C THR A 405 -14.16 0.97 10.38
N LEU A 406 -12.95 1.54 10.36
CA LEU A 406 -11.76 0.90 10.91
C LEU A 406 -11.82 0.74 12.43
N GLU A 407 -12.25 1.78 13.14
CA GLU A 407 -12.39 1.74 14.60
C GLU A 407 -13.34 0.64 15.02
N THR A 408 -14.52 0.59 14.38
CA THR A 408 -15.53 -0.40 14.72
C THR A 408 -15.10 -1.83 14.41
N LEU A 409 -14.50 -2.06 13.24
CA LEU A 409 -13.96 -3.38 12.87
C LEU A 409 -12.83 -3.79 13.82
N PHE A 410 -11.95 -2.86 14.19
CA PHE A 410 -10.88 -3.14 15.12
C PHE A 410 -11.42 -3.51 16.52
N GLU A 411 -12.40 -2.76 17.05
CA GLU A 411 -13.06 -3.07 18.32
C GLU A 411 -13.73 -4.45 18.30
N LYS A 412 -14.47 -4.78 17.21
CA LYS A 412 -15.11 -6.10 17.05
C LYS A 412 -14.09 -7.24 16.95
N ARG A 413 -12.92 -6.97 16.38
CA ARG A 413 -11.84 -7.95 16.31
C ARG A 413 -11.10 -8.10 17.64
N ALA A 414 -10.92 -7.00 18.38
CA ALA A 414 -10.26 -6.97 19.69
C ALA A 414 -11.14 -7.53 20.81
N ASP A 415 -12.47 -7.60 20.61
CA ASP A 415 -13.39 -8.23 21.55
C ASP A 415 -13.04 -9.73 21.72
N LEU A 416 -13.00 -10.17 22.98
CA LEU A 416 -12.68 -11.56 23.36
C LEU A 416 -13.57 -12.62 22.68
N SER A 417 -14.75 -12.23 22.20
CA SER A 417 -15.67 -13.10 21.47
C SER A 417 -15.23 -13.43 20.04
N GLY A 418 -14.21 -12.73 19.49
CA GLY A 418 -13.66 -12.99 18.15
C GLY A 418 -14.72 -12.92 17.04
N ARG A 419 -15.61 -11.94 17.10
CA ARG A 419 -16.82 -11.82 16.24
C ARG A 419 -16.52 -11.75 14.74
N ILE A 420 -15.33 -11.30 14.36
CA ILE A 420 -14.88 -11.25 12.96
C ILE A 420 -13.50 -11.89 12.83
N PRO A 421 -13.14 -12.44 11.65
CA PRO A 421 -11.82 -13.02 11.42
C PRO A 421 -10.71 -11.97 11.46
N PRO A 422 -9.42 -12.39 11.56
CA PRO A 422 -8.29 -11.54 11.21
C PRO A 422 -8.46 -10.98 9.79
N PHE A 423 -8.02 -9.75 9.54
CA PHE A 423 -8.17 -9.12 8.23
C PHE A 423 -7.02 -8.16 7.93
N LEU A 424 -6.84 -7.88 6.65
CA LEU A 424 -5.87 -6.91 6.16
C LEU A 424 -6.60 -5.73 5.52
N THR A 425 -6.21 -4.51 5.91
CA THR A 425 -6.72 -3.29 5.31
C THR A 425 -5.69 -2.70 4.36
N VAL A 426 -6.12 -2.36 3.15
CA VAL A 426 -5.34 -1.62 2.16
C VAL A 426 -5.83 -0.17 2.15
N LEU A 427 -4.91 0.76 2.41
CA LEU A 427 -5.17 2.20 2.37
C LEU A 427 -4.49 2.78 1.14
N GLU A 428 -5.27 2.99 0.06
CA GLU A 428 -4.76 3.70 -1.12
C GLU A 428 -4.68 5.20 -0.81
N GLU A 429 -3.65 5.86 -1.33
CA GLU A 429 -3.31 7.26 -1.03
C GLU A 429 -3.32 7.57 0.47
N ALA A 430 -2.60 6.73 1.23
CA ALA A 430 -2.57 6.77 2.70
C ALA A 430 -2.31 8.16 3.29
N HIS A 431 -1.63 9.06 2.57
CA HIS A 431 -1.41 10.44 3.00
C HIS A 431 -2.72 11.25 3.19
N THR A 432 -3.83 10.79 2.61
CA THR A 432 -5.18 11.34 2.88
C THR A 432 -5.64 11.01 4.30
N PHE A 433 -5.36 9.81 4.78
CA PHE A 433 -5.88 9.28 6.05
C PHE A 433 -4.93 9.49 7.24
N ILE A 434 -3.62 9.60 6.96
CA ILE A 434 -2.55 9.74 7.95
C ILE A 434 -1.56 10.86 7.56
N PRO A 435 -2.03 12.11 7.41
CA PRO A 435 -1.17 13.23 7.04
C PRO A 435 -0.13 13.55 8.11
N SER A 436 1.03 14.02 7.67
CA SER A 436 2.07 14.55 8.56
C SER A 436 1.63 15.86 9.19
N ALA A 437 1.85 16.04 10.49
CA ALA A 437 1.56 17.28 11.22
C ALA A 437 2.31 18.53 10.68
N ARG A 438 3.37 18.34 9.88
CA ARG A 438 4.17 19.44 9.32
C ARG A 438 3.46 20.23 8.21
N GLU A 439 2.36 19.73 7.66
CA GLU A 439 1.67 20.37 6.52
C GLU A 439 0.53 21.32 6.91
N GLY A 440 0.27 21.56 8.21
CA GLY A 440 -0.78 22.48 8.68
C GLY A 440 -2.20 22.07 8.25
N THR A 441 -2.38 20.83 7.79
CA THR A 441 -3.69 20.24 7.53
C THR A 441 -4.35 19.95 8.86
N GLU A 442 -5.66 20.23 8.97
CA GLU A 442 -6.47 19.79 10.10
C GLU A 442 -6.22 18.29 10.31
N ASP A 443 -5.94 17.88 11.56
CA ASP A 443 -5.66 16.50 11.90
C ASP A 443 -6.78 15.59 11.35
N ALA A 444 -6.42 14.68 10.46
CA ALA A 444 -7.39 13.74 9.91
C ALA A 444 -7.96 12.89 11.05
N VAL A 445 -9.29 12.89 11.20
CA VAL A 445 -9.98 12.12 12.27
C VAL A 445 -9.71 10.62 12.20
N SER A 446 -9.22 10.11 11.08
CA SER A 446 -8.75 8.73 10.90
C SER A 446 -7.37 8.45 11.51
N LEU A 447 -6.54 9.48 11.71
CA LEU A 447 -5.17 9.33 12.19
C LEU A 447 -5.07 8.61 13.55
N PRO A 448 -5.83 8.97 14.61
CA PRO A 448 -5.76 8.28 15.91
C PRO A 448 -6.15 6.80 15.80
N VAL A 449 -7.16 6.49 14.99
CA VAL A 449 -7.64 5.11 14.79
C VAL A 449 -6.58 4.26 14.09
N ILE A 450 -6.01 4.76 13.01
CA ILE A 450 -4.98 4.05 12.25
C ILE A 450 -3.71 3.91 13.11
N ARG A 451 -3.34 4.93 13.89
CA ARG A 451 -2.22 4.85 14.84
C ARG A 451 -2.45 3.74 15.87
N ARG A 452 -3.67 3.61 16.42
CA ARG A 452 -4.02 2.52 17.33
C ARG A 452 -3.93 1.15 16.64
N MET A 453 -4.47 1.02 15.42
CA MET A 453 -4.39 -0.22 14.66
C MET A 453 -2.94 -0.64 14.36
N ILE A 454 -2.05 0.30 14.06
CA ILE A 454 -0.66 -0.02 13.76
C ILE A 454 0.12 -0.45 15.01
N THR A 455 -0.20 0.11 16.17
CA THR A 455 0.48 -0.22 17.43
C THR A 455 -0.04 -1.50 18.09
N GLU A 456 -1.33 -1.76 18.01
CA GLU A 456 -1.99 -2.86 18.71
C GLU A 456 -2.41 -4.02 17.77
N GLY A 457 -2.57 -3.74 16.47
CA GLY A 457 -3.20 -4.63 15.48
C GLY A 457 -2.55 -5.99 15.36
N ARG A 458 -1.22 -6.07 15.53
CA ARG A 458 -0.49 -7.33 15.52
C ARG A 458 -1.06 -8.38 16.48
N LYS A 459 -1.49 -7.96 17.67
CA LYS A 459 -2.04 -8.86 18.70
C LYS A 459 -3.39 -9.44 18.29
N PHE A 460 -4.11 -8.73 17.44
CA PHE A 460 -5.45 -9.07 16.99
C PHE A 460 -5.49 -9.60 15.55
N GLY A 461 -4.36 -9.66 14.85
CA GLY A 461 -4.30 -10.11 13.45
C GLY A 461 -4.95 -9.10 12.49
N THR A 462 -4.81 -7.81 12.78
CA THR A 462 -5.23 -6.73 11.86
C THR A 462 -3.99 -6.08 11.24
N GLY A 463 -3.74 -6.39 9.96
CA GLY A 463 -2.64 -5.81 9.19
C GLY A 463 -3.06 -4.57 8.42
N LEU A 464 -2.08 -3.76 8.01
CA LEU A 464 -2.27 -2.60 7.13
C LEU A 464 -1.26 -2.63 5.99
N ILE A 465 -1.72 -2.37 4.76
CA ILE A 465 -0.88 -1.97 3.63
C ILE A 465 -1.15 -0.50 3.37
N LEU A 466 -0.13 0.33 3.56
CA LEU A 466 -0.17 1.78 3.35
C LEU A 466 0.45 2.09 1.99
N ILE A 467 -0.33 2.67 1.07
CA ILE A 467 0.13 2.97 -0.28
C ILE A 467 0.13 4.49 -0.47
N SER A 468 1.26 5.05 -0.91
CA SER A 468 1.34 6.50 -1.11
C SER A 468 2.33 6.89 -2.20
N GLN A 469 1.96 7.91 -2.96
CA GLN A 469 2.86 8.59 -3.89
C GLN A 469 3.64 9.75 -3.25
N ARG A 470 3.35 10.07 -2.00
CA ARG A 470 3.94 11.21 -1.25
C ARG A 470 4.44 10.76 0.12
N PRO A 471 5.54 9.97 0.17
CA PRO A 471 6.07 9.44 1.42
C PRO A 471 6.30 10.50 2.49
N SER A 472 6.89 11.63 2.13
CA SER A 472 7.22 12.73 3.06
C SER A 472 5.99 13.44 3.66
N ARG A 473 4.78 13.16 3.16
CA ARG A 473 3.51 13.66 3.71
C ARG A 473 2.83 12.72 4.69
N LEU A 474 3.37 11.54 4.88
CA LEU A 474 2.84 10.56 5.82
C LEU A 474 3.29 10.86 7.26
N ASP A 475 2.47 10.51 8.23
CA ASP A 475 2.84 10.54 9.65
C ASP A 475 4.03 9.62 9.91
N GLU A 476 5.15 10.21 10.34
CA GLU A 476 6.43 9.52 10.53
C GLU A 476 6.33 8.42 11.61
N THR A 477 5.53 8.67 12.65
CA THR A 477 5.32 7.70 13.74
C THR A 477 4.61 6.44 13.24
N ILE A 478 3.64 6.60 12.36
CA ILE A 478 2.90 5.48 11.77
C ILE A 478 3.79 4.69 10.81
N ILE A 479 4.48 5.39 9.91
CA ILE A 479 5.32 4.73 8.90
C ILE A 479 6.51 3.99 9.53
N SER A 480 7.12 4.54 10.59
CA SER A 480 8.21 3.85 11.31
C SER A 480 7.77 2.55 11.99
N GLN A 481 6.48 2.34 12.22
CA GLN A 481 5.93 1.09 12.75
C GLN A 481 5.68 0.04 11.64
N CYS A 482 5.79 0.40 10.36
CA CYS A 482 5.76 -0.57 9.29
C CYS A 482 7.02 -1.44 9.36
N ASN A 483 6.80 -2.74 9.39
CA ASN A 483 7.91 -3.71 9.49
C ASN A 483 8.43 -4.15 8.13
N SER A 484 7.76 -3.74 7.05
CA SER A 484 8.12 -4.09 5.67
C SER A 484 7.83 -2.94 4.72
N PHE A 485 8.66 -2.82 3.70
CA PHE A 485 8.60 -1.75 2.72
C PHE A 485 8.79 -2.31 1.31
N LEU A 486 7.99 -1.81 0.37
CA LEU A 486 8.28 -1.89 -1.06
C LEU A 486 8.46 -0.46 -1.57
N ILE A 487 9.69 -0.10 -1.87
CA ILE A 487 10.04 1.20 -2.42
C ILE A 487 10.26 1.04 -3.91
N LEU A 488 9.34 1.55 -4.69
CA LEU A 488 9.47 1.64 -6.14
C LEU A 488 10.18 2.97 -6.50
N ARG A 489 10.10 3.37 -7.77
CA ARG A 489 10.77 4.59 -8.24
C ARG A 489 10.34 5.84 -7.44
N LEU A 490 11.31 6.59 -6.92
CA LEU A 490 11.14 7.88 -6.26
C LEU A 490 12.21 8.86 -6.77
N VAL A 491 11.78 10.00 -7.33
CA VAL A 491 12.70 11.02 -7.91
C VAL A 491 12.83 12.24 -6.99
N ASN A 492 11.81 12.53 -6.17
CA ASN A 492 11.82 13.69 -5.30
C ASN A 492 12.86 13.52 -4.16
N PRO A 493 13.84 14.43 -4.00
CA PRO A 493 14.86 14.32 -2.96
C PRO A 493 14.31 14.27 -1.53
N ARG A 494 13.20 14.96 -1.24
CA ARG A 494 12.56 14.94 0.08
C ARG A 494 12.02 13.54 0.40
N ASP A 495 11.37 12.91 -0.58
CA ASP A 495 10.82 11.56 -0.41
C ASP A 495 11.95 10.53 -0.28
N GLN A 496 13.05 10.68 -1.02
CA GLN A 496 14.23 9.83 -0.88
C GLN A 496 14.88 9.96 0.50
N THR A 497 15.03 11.20 1.01
CA THR A 497 15.57 11.45 2.35
C THR A 497 14.66 10.85 3.42
N PHE A 498 13.34 11.02 3.28
CA PHE A 498 12.37 10.44 4.18
C PHE A 498 12.46 8.89 4.20
N VAL A 499 12.49 8.25 3.03
CA VAL A 499 12.61 6.79 2.93
C VAL A 499 13.90 6.29 3.57
N ARG A 500 15.01 6.98 3.37
CA ARG A 500 16.29 6.65 4.03
C ARG A 500 16.21 6.75 5.56
N SER A 501 15.44 7.70 6.10
CA SER A 501 15.32 7.88 7.56
C SER A 501 14.46 6.80 8.24
N ILE A 502 13.53 6.19 7.52
CA ILE A 502 12.60 5.18 8.09
C ILE A 502 13.03 3.73 7.83
N MET A 503 13.94 3.49 6.88
CA MET A 503 14.40 2.16 6.53
C MET A 503 15.79 1.87 7.11
N GLU A 504 15.84 1.24 8.26
CA GLU A 504 17.09 0.91 8.97
C GLU A 504 18.07 0.02 8.16
N ASN A 505 17.54 -0.82 7.25
CA ASN A 505 18.31 -1.81 6.50
C ASN A 505 18.62 -1.39 5.04
N LEU A 506 18.32 -0.15 4.66
CA LEU A 506 18.61 0.35 3.31
C LEU A 506 20.06 0.83 3.23
N THR A 507 20.88 0.15 2.43
CA THR A 507 22.26 0.58 2.21
C THR A 507 22.31 1.84 1.34
N GLU A 508 23.41 2.58 1.40
CA GLU A 508 23.58 3.77 0.54
C GLU A 508 23.59 3.40 -0.95
N SER A 509 24.19 2.26 -1.30
CA SER A 509 24.16 1.73 -2.67
C SER A 509 22.73 1.41 -3.13
N ASP A 510 21.90 0.81 -2.27
CA ASP A 510 20.49 0.55 -2.59
C ASP A 510 19.70 1.86 -2.79
N ALA A 511 19.93 2.84 -1.93
CA ALA A 511 19.25 4.13 -2.03
C ALA A 511 19.59 4.87 -3.33
N ARG A 512 20.79 4.71 -3.87
CA ARG A 512 21.20 5.28 -5.17
C ARG A 512 20.48 4.65 -6.35
N LEU A 513 19.97 3.43 -6.24
CA LEU A 513 19.24 2.76 -7.32
C LEU A 513 17.80 3.28 -7.47
N ILE A 514 17.18 3.75 -6.37
CA ILE A 514 15.75 4.10 -6.32
C ILE A 514 15.33 5.12 -7.40
N PRO A 515 16.05 6.21 -7.69
CA PRO A 515 15.67 7.16 -8.75
C PRO A 515 15.73 6.57 -10.15
N GLY A 516 16.61 5.58 -10.36
CA GLY A 516 16.86 4.94 -11.65
C GLY A 516 15.93 3.78 -12.00
N PHE A 517 15.07 3.35 -11.10
CA PHE A 517 14.16 2.24 -11.37
C PHE A 517 13.16 2.56 -12.48
N GLY A 518 12.87 1.55 -13.30
CA GLY A 518 11.76 1.57 -14.24
C GLY A 518 10.42 1.32 -13.54
N PRO A 519 9.29 1.45 -14.28
CA PRO A 519 7.97 1.11 -13.74
C PRO A 519 7.93 -0.34 -13.21
N GLY A 520 7.34 -0.54 -12.03
CA GLY A 520 7.27 -1.85 -11.38
C GLY A 520 8.60 -2.39 -10.83
N GLN A 521 9.69 -1.63 -10.91
CA GLN A 521 10.96 -1.99 -10.27
C GLN A 521 11.13 -1.27 -8.94
N GLY A 522 11.72 -1.95 -7.97
CA GLY A 522 11.91 -1.39 -6.64
C GLY A 522 12.77 -2.25 -5.72
N ILE A 523 12.81 -1.87 -4.46
CA ILE A 523 13.46 -2.62 -3.39
C ILE A 523 12.40 -3.05 -2.39
N ILE A 524 12.36 -4.35 -2.09
CA ILE A 524 11.56 -4.90 -1.02
C ILE A 524 12.45 -5.19 0.19
N SER A 525 11.99 -4.79 1.37
CA SER A 525 12.77 -4.92 2.60
C SER A 525 11.87 -5.17 3.81
N GLY A 526 12.46 -5.59 4.91
CA GLY A 526 11.79 -5.83 6.18
C GLY A 526 11.44 -7.29 6.42
N GLN A 527 10.43 -7.54 7.25
CA GLN A 527 10.19 -8.87 7.79
C GLN A 527 9.55 -9.86 6.81
N VAL A 528 8.98 -9.37 5.71
CA VAL A 528 8.40 -10.22 4.65
C VAL A 528 9.46 -10.93 3.81
N VAL A 529 10.68 -10.42 3.82
CA VAL A 529 11.86 -11.01 3.16
C VAL A 529 12.99 -11.25 4.16
N ARG A 530 14.06 -11.92 3.76
CA ARG A 530 15.21 -12.20 4.64
C ARG A 530 16.24 -11.06 4.68
N PHE A 531 16.37 -10.34 3.58
CA PHE A 531 17.27 -9.19 3.38
C PHE A 531 16.71 -8.31 2.26
N PRO A 532 17.15 -7.05 2.13
CA PRO A 532 16.68 -6.16 1.07
C PRO A 532 16.98 -6.72 -0.33
N LEU A 533 15.95 -6.71 -1.19
CA LEU A 533 16.00 -7.30 -2.53
C LEU A 533 15.54 -6.30 -3.59
N PRO A 534 16.35 -6.03 -4.63
CA PRO A 534 15.87 -5.38 -5.85
C PRO A 534 14.93 -6.31 -6.61
N VAL A 535 13.67 -5.90 -6.79
CA VAL A 535 12.61 -6.71 -7.39
C VAL A 535 11.95 -6.04 -8.58
N ARG A 536 11.53 -6.84 -9.55
CA ARG A 536 10.59 -6.46 -10.59
C ARG A 536 9.26 -7.11 -10.26
N VAL A 537 8.24 -6.31 -10.03
CA VAL A 537 6.88 -6.78 -9.72
C VAL A 537 6.28 -7.45 -10.95
N LEU A 538 5.65 -8.60 -10.75
CA LEU A 538 4.90 -9.29 -11.79
C LEU A 538 3.64 -8.50 -12.13
N MET A 539 3.39 -8.34 -13.42
CA MET A 539 2.26 -7.59 -13.95
C MET A 539 1.14 -8.54 -14.37
N ASP A 540 -0.03 -8.40 -13.77
CA ASP A 540 -1.22 -9.16 -14.11
C ASP A 540 -1.97 -8.42 -15.23
N GLU A 541 -1.82 -8.86 -16.48
CA GLU A 541 -2.37 -8.20 -17.68
C GLU A 541 -3.91 -8.10 -17.65
N ASP A 542 -4.59 -9.11 -17.12
CA ASP A 542 -6.05 -9.13 -16.98
C ASP A 542 -6.55 -8.02 -16.04
N LEU A 543 -5.84 -7.78 -14.94
CA LEU A 543 -6.17 -6.69 -14.00
C LEU A 543 -5.84 -5.31 -14.57
N LEU A 544 -4.81 -5.19 -15.42
CA LEU A 544 -4.49 -3.94 -16.11
C LEU A 544 -5.57 -3.58 -17.14
N ASN A 545 -5.98 -4.54 -17.96
CA ASN A 545 -7.00 -4.33 -18.99
C ASN A 545 -8.39 -4.01 -18.42
N ALA A 546 -8.64 -4.37 -17.15
CA ALA A 546 -9.89 -4.08 -16.45
C ALA A 546 -9.91 -2.69 -15.79
N GLU A 547 -8.83 -1.92 -15.88
CA GLU A 547 -8.77 -0.58 -15.30
C GLU A 547 -9.88 0.34 -15.85
N ILE A 548 -10.39 1.21 -14.96
CA ILE A 548 -11.00 2.47 -15.36
C ILE A 548 -9.80 3.41 -15.56
N GLY A 549 -8.93 3.03 -16.51
CA GLY A 549 -7.63 3.60 -16.64
C GLY A 549 -7.60 4.83 -17.52
N ASP A 550 -6.40 5.27 -17.82
CA ASP A 550 -6.08 6.39 -18.71
C ASP A 550 -6.89 6.31 -19.99
N GLU A 551 -8.14 6.84 -19.92
CA GLU A 551 -8.95 7.04 -21.09
C GLU A 551 -8.14 7.90 -22.06
N ASN A 552 -8.16 7.56 -23.31
CA ASN A 552 -7.57 8.42 -24.32
C ASN A 552 -8.34 9.75 -24.35
N PHE A 553 -7.94 10.66 -23.47
CA PHE A 553 -8.57 11.98 -23.36
C PHE A 553 -8.54 12.74 -24.69
N PHE A 554 -7.60 12.39 -25.57
CA PHE A 554 -7.50 12.95 -26.89
C PHE A 554 -8.71 12.56 -27.76
N ASP A 555 -9.12 11.29 -27.71
CA ASP A 555 -10.31 10.81 -28.41
C ASP A 555 -11.60 11.34 -27.78
N GLN A 556 -11.63 11.50 -26.47
CA GLN A 556 -12.78 12.10 -25.78
C GLN A 556 -13.02 13.55 -26.16
N VAL A 557 -11.95 14.35 -26.34
CA VAL A 557 -12.08 15.75 -26.79
C VAL A 557 -12.68 15.83 -28.18
N SER A 558 -12.30 14.94 -29.11
CA SER A 558 -12.82 14.90 -30.46
C SER A 558 -14.30 14.50 -30.54
N GLY A 559 -14.76 13.68 -29.59
CA GLY A 559 -16.14 13.21 -29.46
C GLY A 559 -17.04 14.06 -28.54
N TRP A 560 -16.47 15.03 -27.80
CA TRP A 560 -17.18 15.75 -26.75
C TRP A 560 -18.23 16.70 -27.35
N LYS A 561 -19.48 16.59 -26.89
CA LYS A 561 -20.57 17.51 -27.18
C LYS A 561 -21.12 18.04 -25.85
N PRO A 562 -21.37 19.38 -25.76
CA PRO A 562 -21.95 19.92 -24.53
C PRO A 562 -23.35 19.31 -24.30
N ASP A 563 -23.55 18.78 -23.09
CA ASP A 563 -24.88 18.32 -22.68
C ASP A 563 -25.78 19.54 -22.42
N LYS A 564 -26.63 19.87 -23.37
CA LYS A 564 -27.58 20.98 -23.26
C LYS A 564 -28.57 20.82 -22.10
N ALA A 565 -28.82 19.58 -21.65
CA ALA A 565 -29.70 19.31 -20.51
C ALA A 565 -28.99 19.53 -19.16
N ALA A 566 -27.70 19.28 -19.05
CA ALA A 566 -26.91 19.53 -17.83
C ALA A 566 -26.76 21.04 -17.57
N GLY A 567 -26.53 21.84 -18.63
CA GLY A 567 -26.46 23.29 -18.50
C GLY A 567 -27.78 23.93 -18.03
N ALA A 568 -28.90 23.41 -18.49
CA ALA A 568 -30.24 23.89 -18.05
C ALA A 568 -30.54 23.47 -16.60
N ARG A 569 -30.08 22.28 -16.14
CA ARG A 569 -30.23 21.82 -14.76
C ARG A 569 -29.35 22.61 -13.80
N ALA A 570 -28.09 22.88 -14.16
CA ALA A 570 -27.18 23.70 -13.36
C ALA A 570 -27.67 25.15 -13.23
N ALA A 571 -28.17 25.75 -14.31
CA ALA A 571 -28.76 27.10 -14.31
C ALA A 571 -30.04 27.18 -13.44
N ASN A 572 -30.89 26.16 -13.46
CA ASN A 572 -32.06 26.08 -12.59
C ASN A 572 -31.73 25.87 -11.12
N GLN A 573 -30.67 25.11 -10.83
CA GLN A 573 -30.19 24.87 -9.46
C GLN A 573 -29.55 26.13 -8.87
N ASP A 574 -28.73 26.83 -9.65
CA ASP A 574 -28.15 28.13 -9.29
C ASP A 574 -29.23 29.22 -9.07
N ALA A 575 -30.33 29.16 -9.83
CA ALA A 575 -31.49 30.03 -9.69
C ALA A 575 -32.28 29.70 -8.39
N ALA A 576 -32.45 28.42 -8.08
CA ALA A 576 -33.13 27.96 -6.86
C ALA A 576 -32.31 28.34 -5.61
N ASP A 577 -31.00 28.12 -5.64
CA ASP A 577 -30.08 28.49 -4.53
C ASP A 577 -30.03 30.02 -4.30
N LYS A 578 -30.13 30.82 -5.37
CA LYS A 578 -30.25 32.29 -5.29
C LYS A 578 -31.60 32.74 -4.70
N VAL A 579 -32.67 32.06 -5.03
CA VAL A 579 -34.02 32.35 -4.48
C VAL A 579 -34.06 32.05 -2.99
N ASP A 580 -33.51 30.93 -2.57
CA ASP A 580 -33.42 30.53 -1.15
C ASP A 580 -32.50 31.48 -0.33
N ALA A 581 -31.39 31.93 -0.91
CA ALA A 581 -30.52 32.92 -0.30
C ALA A 581 -31.21 34.32 -0.15
N ILE A 582 -32.08 34.69 -1.06
CA ILE A 582 -32.88 35.94 -1.02
C ILE A 582 -34.03 35.81 -0.02
N ALA A 583 -34.68 34.62 0.05
CA ALA A 583 -35.75 34.36 1.02
C ALA A 583 -35.22 34.36 2.47
N GLY A 584 -34.04 33.75 2.69
CA GLY A 584 -33.34 33.76 3.98
C GLY A 584 -32.95 35.17 4.45
N ARG A 585 -32.56 36.07 3.53
CA ARG A 585 -32.27 37.48 3.86
C ARG A 585 -33.49 38.33 4.17
N ARG A 586 -34.66 38.01 3.63
CA ARG A 586 -35.94 38.72 3.94
C ARG A 586 -36.47 38.36 5.33
N GLY A 587 -36.25 37.13 5.81
CA GLY A 587 -36.67 36.70 7.15
C GLY A 587 -35.91 37.40 8.29
N VAL A 588 -34.67 37.83 8.05
CA VAL A 588 -33.83 38.50 9.06
C VAL A 588 -34.10 40.03 9.14
N ARG A 589 -34.60 40.68 8.09
CA ARG A 589 -34.94 42.11 8.09
C ARG A 589 -36.30 42.46 8.70
N GLY A 590 -37.22 41.50 8.81
CA GLY A 590 -38.56 41.75 9.38
C GLY A 590 -38.63 41.88 10.90
N ARG A 591 -37.57 41.52 11.67
CA ARG A 591 -37.56 41.51 13.13
C ARG A 591 -36.89 42.74 13.79
N ARG A 592 -36.43 43.76 13.02
CA ARG A 592 -35.77 44.95 13.57
C ARG A 592 -36.59 46.25 13.49
N ARG A 593 -37.92 46.20 13.31
CA ARG A 593 -38.80 47.40 13.37
C ARG A 593 -40.09 47.10 14.14
N LYS A 594 -40.00 46.84 15.43
CA LYS A 594 -41.05 47.12 16.44
C LYS A 594 -40.41 47.06 17.80
N GLY A 595 -39.98 48.22 18.27
CA GLY A 595 -39.44 48.45 19.60
C GLY A 595 -39.12 49.94 19.77
N ARG A 596 -40.15 50.74 19.88
CA ARG A 596 -40.17 51.97 20.66
C ARG A 596 -41.30 51.86 21.68
#